data_f59fbd3605ba44dc77f93f7e948b5036
#
_entry.id   f59fbd3605ba44dc77f93f7e948b5036
#
_cell.length_a   1.000
_cell.length_b   1.000
_cell.length_c   1.000
_cell.angle_alpha   90.00
_cell.angle_beta   90.00
_cell.angle_gamma   90.00
#
_symmetry.space_group_name_H-M   'P 1'
#
loop_
_entity.id
_entity.type
_entity.pdbx_description
1 polymer ?
#
loop_
_entity_poly.entity_id
_entity_poly.type
_entity_poly.pdbx_seq_one_letter_code
_entity_poly.pdbx_strand_id
1 'polypeptide(L)'
;MPDLRVIPSVDHLMRSDAVHELEASYGRALTLRVLRNVSSQLREQLLASAIEPMDLETATAHILGQLSEQLRTTLAPSLKTVVNATGVIVHTNLGRAPLCHHALDNLSLIHI
;
A
#
# COMPACT_ATOMS: atom_id res chain seq x y z
N MET A 1 5.78 30.21 -7.47
CA MET A 1 6.28 28.83 -7.65
C MET A 1 6.06 28.06 -6.37
N PRO A 2 5.54 26.85 -6.43
CA PRO A 2 5.43 26.04 -5.21
C PRO A 2 6.81 25.73 -4.65
N ASP A 3 6.95 25.84 -3.33
CA ASP A 3 8.21 25.54 -2.65
C ASP A 3 8.31 24.01 -2.44
N LEU A 4 9.11 23.34 -3.24
CA LEU A 4 9.32 21.89 -3.13
C LEU A 4 10.21 21.49 -1.93
N ARG A 5 10.80 22.47 -1.23
CA ARG A 5 11.61 22.22 -0.04
C ARG A 5 10.77 21.73 1.14
N VAL A 6 9.46 21.93 1.11
CA VAL A 6 8.54 21.40 2.12
C VAL A 6 8.40 19.88 2.07
N ILE A 7 8.80 19.24 0.96
CA ILE A 7 8.80 17.78 0.85
C ILE A 7 10.09 17.25 1.50
N PRO A 8 9.97 16.48 2.61
CA PRO A 8 11.16 15.92 3.24
C PRO A 8 11.82 14.88 2.34
N SER A 9 13.13 14.66 2.51
CA SER A 9 13.85 13.65 1.76
C SER A 9 13.40 12.25 2.15
N VAL A 10 13.49 11.31 1.22
CA VAL A 10 13.16 9.89 1.47
C VAL A 10 14.03 9.33 2.60
N ASP A 11 15.31 9.68 2.62
CA ASP A 11 16.24 9.23 3.68
C ASP A 11 15.82 9.74 5.07
N HIS A 12 15.37 10.99 5.13
CA HIS A 12 14.88 11.56 6.39
C HIS A 12 13.61 10.83 6.86
N LEU A 13 12.68 10.57 5.95
CA LEU A 13 11.45 9.85 6.26
C LEU A 13 11.71 8.40 6.68
N MET A 14 12.67 7.73 6.05
CA MET A 14 13.05 6.35 6.41
C MET A 14 13.62 6.23 7.82
N ARG A 15 14.11 7.32 8.40
CA ARG A 15 14.61 7.35 9.78
C ARG A 15 13.53 7.63 10.82
N SER A 16 12.32 7.99 10.41
CA SER A 16 11.23 8.24 11.34
C SER A 16 10.70 6.95 11.95
N ASP A 17 10.23 7.03 13.20
CA ASP A 17 9.68 5.88 13.92
C ASP A 17 8.43 5.31 13.23
N ALA A 18 7.58 6.18 12.69
CA ALA A 18 6.38 5.78 11.96
C ALA A 18 6.71 4.91 10.74
N VAL A 19 7.76 5.28 9.98
CA VAL A 19 8.20 4.50 8.82
C VAL A 19 8.88 3.21 9.26
N HIS A 20 9.61 3.21 10.37
CA HIS A 20 10.19 1.98 10.93
C HIS A 20 9.13 0.96 11.33
N GLU A 21 8.02 1.40 11.90
CA GLU A 21 6.90 0.51 12.21
C GLU A 21 6.30 -0.12 10.95
N LEU A 22 6.11 0.67 9.90
CA LEU A 22 5.63 0.19 8.61
C LEU A 22 6.64 -0.75 7.93
N GLU A 23 7.92 -0.44 8.02
CA GLU A 23 9.00 -1.28 7.51
C GLU A 23 9.01 -2.66 8.21
N ALA A 24 8.78 -2.70 9.51
CA ALA A 24 8.69 -3.94 10.26
C ALA A 24 7.49 -4.80 9.84
N SER A 25 6.37 -4.16 9.46
CA SER A 25 5.14 -4.85 9.04
C SER A 25 5.15 -5.29 7.58
N TYR A 26 5.69 -4.46 6.68
CA TYR A 26 5.57 -4.65 5.22
C TYR A 26 6.90 -4.94 4.52
N GLY A 27 8.03 -4.82 5.21
CA GLY A 27 9.36 -5.00 4.65
C GLY A 27 9.94 -3.71 4.07
N ARG A 28 11.28 -3.62 4.12
CA ARG A 28 12.01 -2.41 3.71
C ARG A 28 11.84 -2.07 2.22
N ALA A 29 11.96 -3.09 1.35
CA ALA A 29 11.92 -2.87 -0.10
C ALA A 29 10.57 -2.30 -0.56
N LEU A 30 9.47 -2.86 -0.08
CA LEU A 30 8.13 -2.39 -0.41
C LEU A 30 7.86 -1.01 0.17
N THR A 31 8.20 -0.81 1.44
CA THR A 31 8.02 0.48 2.12
C THR A 31 8.79 1.59 1.41
N LEU A 32 10.04 1.35 1.03
CA LEU A 32 10.86 2.31 0.30
C LEU A 32 10.29 2.64 -1.08
N ARG A 33 9.84 1.62 -1.81
CA ARG A 33 9.25 1.82 -3.14
C ARG A 33 7.97 2.65 -3.08
N VAL A 34 7.08 2.34 -2.15
CA VAL A 34 5.82 3.09 -1.98
C VAL A 34 6.10 4.51 -1.49
N LEU A 35 7.05 4.69 -0.58
CA LEU A 35 7.45 6.00 -0.08
C LEU A 35 7.97 6.91 -1.20
N ARG A 36 8.82 6.39 -2.07
CA ARG A 36 9.30 7.13 -3.25
C ARG A 36 8.15 7.51 -4.19
N ASN A 37 7.22 6.61 -4.40
CA ASN A 37 6.06 6.86 -5.24
C ASN A 37 5.16 7.96 -4.66
N VAL A 38 4.85 7.89 -3.37
CA VAL A 38 4.03 8.90 -2.69
C VAL A 38 4.71 10.28 -2.73
N SER A 39 6.02 10.33 -2.46
CA SER A 39 6.78 11.59 -2.52
C SER A 39 6.78 12.20 -3.91
N SER A 40 6.92 11.38 -4.96
CA SER A 40 6.85 11.83 -6.35
C SER A 40 5.48 12.35 -6.72
N GLN A 41 4.43 11.66 -6.33
CA GLN A 41 3.04 12.09 -6.56
C GLN A 41 2.75 13.44 -5.90
N LEU A 42 3.18 13.63 -4.66
CA LEU A 42 3.00 14.90 -3.97
C LEU A 42 3.74 16.03 -4.69
N ARG A 43 4.97 15.78 -5.15
CA ARG A 43 5.74 16.76 -5.92
C ARG A 43 5.02 17.16 -7.20
N GLU A 44 4.51 16.19 -7.94
CA GLU A 44 3.75 16.45 -9.16
C GLU A 44 2.49 17.24 -8.90
N GLN A 45 1.75 16.92 -7.83
CA GLN A 45 0.55 17.65 -7.43
C GLN A 45 0.86 19.10 -7.06
N LEU A 46 1.95 19.35 -6.35
CA LEU A 46 2.38 20.72 -6.00
C LEU A 46 2.79 21.48 -7.24
N LEU A 47 3.55 20.87 -8.17
CA LEU A 47 3.96 21.51 -9.41
C LEU A 47 2.79 21.83 -10.32
N ALA A 48 1.79 20.97 -10.37
CA ALA A 48 0.56 21.17 -11.15
C ALA A 48 -0.42 22.14 -10.48
N SER A 49 -0.12 22.63 -9.28
CA SER A 49 -1.03 23.46 -8.48
C SER A 49 -2.38 22.77 -8.20
N ALA A 50 -2.38 21.46 -8.18
CA ALA A 50 -3.58 20.65 -7.94
C ALA A 50 -4.00 20.65 -6.46
N ILE A 51 -3.08 20.98 -5.57
CA ILE A 51 -3.30 21.09 -4.12
C ILE A 51 -2.76 22.43 -3.61
N GLU A 52 -3.27 22.87 -2.49
CA GLU A 52 -2.81 24.10 -1.86
C GLU A 52 -1.37 23.93 -1.32
N PRO A 53 -0.57 25.04 -1.34
CA PRO A 53 0.75 25.01 -0.68
C PRO A 53 0.63 24.61 0.79
N MET A 54 1.55 23.78 1.25
CA MET A 54 1.56 23.30 2.62
C MET A 54 2.94 23.48 3.24
N ASP A 55 3.02 23.46 4.57
CA ASP A 55 4.28 23.49 5.29
C ASP A 55 4.93 22.09 5.38
N LEU A 56 6.14 22.02 5.92
CA LEU A 56 6.88 20.77 6.06
C LEU A 56 6.13 19.75 6.94
N GLU A 57 5.53 20.22 8.03
CA GLU A 57 4.80 19.35 8.95
C GLU A 57 3.57 18.72 8.29
N THR A 58 2.78 19.52 7.60
CA THR A 58 1.60 19.06 6.86
C THR A 58 1.99 18.11 5.72
N ALA A 59 3.06 18.44 4.98
CA ALA A 59 3.58 17.58 3.92
C ALA A 59 4.03 16.22 4.47
N THR A 60 4.73 16.20 5.58
CA THR A 60 5.17 14.97 6.24
C THR A 60 3.99 14.12 6.69
N ALA A 61 3.00 14.72 7.33
CA ALA A 61 1.79 14.03 7.76
C ALA A 61 1.01 13.46 6.56
N HIS A 62 0.90 14.20 5.47
CA HIS A 62 0.26 13.75 4.24
C HIS A 62 0.98 12.54 3.64
N ILE A 63 2.30 12.61 3.54
CA ILE A 63 3.12 11.51 3.01
C ILE A 63 2.96 10.24 3.86
N LEU A 64 3.04 10.36 5.18
CA LEU A 64 2.90 9.22 6.09
C LEU A 64 1.50 8.59 6.02
N GLY A 65 0.46 9.40 5.92
CA GLY A 65 -0.91 8.93 5.75
C GLY A 65 -1.10 8.17 4.43
N GLN A 66 -0.60 8.72 3.33
CA GLN A 66 -0.64 8.08 2.01
C GLN A 66 0.20 6.80 1.96
N LEU A 67 1.37 6.81 2.59
CA LEU A 67 2.24 5.64 2.68
C LEU A 67 1.52 4.48 3.36
N SER A 68 0.94 4.73 4.52
CA SER A 68 0.19 3.72 5.28
C SER A 68 -0.98 3.15 4.46
N GLU A 69 -1.76 4.01 3.81
CA GLU A 69 -2.91 3.60 3.00
C GLU A 69 -2.49 2.80 1.77
N GLN A 70 -1.45 3.23 1.05
CA GLN A 70 -0.98 2.52 -0.13
C GLN A 70 -0.34 1.17 0.21
N LEU A 71 0.37 1.05 1.32
CA LEU A 71 0.89 -0.22 1.80
C LEU A 71 -0.25 -1.18 2.15
N ARG A 72 -1.25 -0.69 2.85
CA ARG A 72 -2.43 -1.49 3.20
C ARG A 72 -3.15 -2.02 1.96
N THR A 73 -3.39 -1.18 0.97
CA THR A 73 -4.08 -1.57 -0.26
C THR A 73 -3.24 -2.48 -1.15
N THR A 74 -1.92 -2.28 -1.20
CA THR A 74 -1.01 -3.11 -2.02
C THR A 74 -1.01 -4.57 -1.56
N LEU A 75 -1.06 -4.81 -0.25
CA LEU A 75 -1.09 -6.16 0.31
C LEU A 75 -2.51 -6.64 0.65
N ALA A 76 -3.53 -5.85 0.36
CA ALA A 76 -4.91 -6.29 0.56
C ALA A 76 -5.22 -7.52 -0.31
N PRO A 77 -5.92 -8.51 0.22
CA PRO A 77 -6.27 -9.69 -0.56
C PRO A 77 -7.08 -9.30 -1.80
N SER A 78 -6.64 -9.78 -2.97
CA SER A 78 -7.37 -9.55 -4.22
C SER A 78 -8.56 -10.50 -4.39
N LEU A 79 -8.54 -11.62 -3.68
CA LEU A 79 -9.63 -12.60 -3.70
C LEU A 79 -10.77 -12.14 -2.78
N LYS A 80 -11.95 -12.11 -3.32
CA LYS A 80 -13.17 -11.72 -2.58
C LYS A 80 -14.16 -12.87 -2.57
N THR A 81 -14.86 -13.01 -1.45
CA THR A 81 -15.97 -13.94 -1.36
C THR A 81 -17.11 -13.46 -2.26
N VAL A 82 -17.59 -14.34 -3.11
CA VAL A 82 -18.73 -14.07 -4.01
C VAL A 82 -19.77 -15.16 -3.87
N VAL A 83 -21.01 -14.83 -4.22
CA VAL A 83 -22.10 -15.81 -4.25
C VAL A 83 -22.15 -16.42 -5.65
N ASN A 84 -21.98 -17.74 -5.72
CA ASN A 84 -22.10 -18.46 -6.99
C ASN A 84 -23.58 -18.80 -7.26
N ALA A 85 -24.23 -17.97 -8.06
CA ALA A 85 -25.63 -18.16 -8.46
C ALA A 85 -25.80 -19.00 -9.74
N THR A 86 -24.71 -19.53 -10.32
CA THR A 86 -24.76 -20.28 -11.59
C THR A 86 -25.14 -21.75 -11.40
N GLY A 87 -25.04 -22.31 -10.20
CA GLY A 87 -25.22 -23.71 -9.93
C GLY A 87 -24.05 -24.61 -10.35
N VAL A 88 -22.99 -24.04 -10.89
CA VAL A 88 -21.78 -24.76 -11.30
C VAL A 88 -20.74 -24.68 -10.18
N ILE A 89 -20.28 -25.81 -9.67
CA ILE A 89 -19.35 -25.91 -8.55
C ILE A 89 -17.92 -25.59 -9.00
N VAL A 90 -17.50 -26.11 -10.15
CA VAL A 90 -16.17 -25.86 -10.74
C VAL A 90 -16.31 -24.82 -11.85
N HIS A 91 -15.66 -23.67 -11.69
CA HIS A 91 -15.78 -22.54 -12.60
C HIS A 91 -14.44 -21.84 -12.81
N THR A 92 -14.08 -21.56 -14.05
CA THR A 92 -12.77 -20.94 -14.37
C THR A 92 -12.65 -19.49 -13.92
N ASN A 93 -13.76 -18.74 -13.84
CA ASN A 93 -13.78 -17.32 -13.47
C ASN A 93 -14.06 -17.09 -11.97
N LEU A 94 -14.94 -17.91 -11.37
CA LEU A 94 -15.36 -17.74 -9.98
C LEU A 94 -14.54 -18.58 -9.00
N GLY A 95 -13.78 -19.49 -9.50
CA GLY A 95 -12.98 -20.42 -8.71
C GLY A 95 -12.97 -21.79 -9.36
N ARG A 96 -12.12 -22.65 -8.85
CA ARG A 96 -12.04 -24.05 -9.34
C ARG A 96 -12.66 -24.98 -8.30
N ALA A 97 -12.16 -26.19 -8.20
CA ALA A 97 -12.67 -27.14 -7.22
C ALA A 97 -12.45 -26.59 -5.79
N PRO A 98 -13.46 -26.74 -4.90
CA PRO A 98 -13.29 -26.36 -3.51
C PRO A 98 -12.28 -27.26 -2.81
N LEU A 99 -11.52 -26.70 -1.87
CA LEU A 99 -10.57 -27.41 -1.03
C LEU A 99 -11.12 -27.55 0.39
N CYS A 100 -10.79 -28.65 1.05
CA CYS A 100 -11.11 -28.79 2.47
C CYS A 100 -10.26 -27.82 3.31
N HIS A 101 -10.74 -27.51 4.50
CA HIS A 101 -10.05 -26.56 5.40
C HIS A 101 -8.61 -26.97 5.71
N HIS A 102 -8.36 -28.25 5.92
CA HIS A 102 -7.03 -28.76 6.19
C HIS A 102 -6.03 -28.50 5.04
N ALA A 103 -6.50 -28.64 3.79
CA ALA A 103 -5.67 -28.34 2.62
C ALA A 103 -5.39 -26.84 2.49
N LEU A 104 -6.38 -26.00 2.80
CA LEU A 104 -6.22 -24.55 2.80
C LEU A 104 -5.20 -24.09 3.84
N ASP A 105 -5.25 -24.65 5.04
CA ASP A 105 -4.32 -24.34 6.11
C ASP A 105 -2.89 -24.73 5.74
N ASN A 106 -2.69 -25.90 5.14
CA ASN A 106 -1.39 -26.35 4.68
C ASN A 106 -0.83 -25.44 3.57
N LEU A 107 -1.65 -25.03 2.62
CA LEU A 107 -1.24 -24.09 1.58
C LEU A 107 -0.87 -22.71 2.16
N SER A 108 -1.59 -22.24 3.15
CA SER A 108 -1.28 -21.00 3.86
C SER A 108 0.09 -21.05 4.52
N LEU A 109 0.47 -22.17 5.11
CA LEU A 109 1.78 -22.37 5.74
C LEU A 109 2.94 -22.40 4.72
N ILE A 110 2.71 -22.89 3.51
CA ILE A 110 3.74 -22.97 2.46
C ILE A 110 4.09 -21.58 1.90
N HIS A 111 3.16 -20.64 1.93
CA HIS A 111 3.32 -19.30 1.33
C HIS A 111 3.74 -18.21 2.33
N ILE A 112 4.07 -18.55 3.54
CA ILE A 112 4.58 -17.61 4.55
C ILE A 112 6.05 -17.28 4.31
#